data_0277ed983e347bcc82103c0f56b7b387
#
_entry.id   0277ed983e347bcc82103c0f56b7b387
#
_cell.length_a   1.000
_cell.length_b   1.000
_cell.length_c   1.000
_cell.angle_alpha   90.00
_cell.angle_beta   90.00
_cell.angle_gamma   90.00
#
_symmetry.space_group_name_H-M   'P 1'
#
loop_
_entity.id
_entity.type
_entity.pdbx_description
1 polymer ?
#
loop_
_entity_poly.entity_id
_entity_poly.type
_entity_poly.pdbx_seq_one_letter_code
_entity_poly.pdbx_strand_id
1 'polypeptide(L)'
;MNAVEILARFFQAENDRDWEAYRTFLHKDVVWHLHGEEDRTIRGVEEYLRAIRDAYAGPGARFRVEEAHEAACGSRVVVLLVDDTGKRSFEVFDFEDGLIRREHEFLLG
;
A
#
# COMPACT_ATOMS: atom_id res chain seq x y z
N MET A 1 1.95 -5.73 -16.99
CA MET A 1 1.19 -4.64 -16.31
C MET A 1 2.16 -3.54 -15.91
N ASN A 2 1.75 -2.29 -16.02
CA ASN A 2 2.53 -1.19 -15.48
C ASN A 2 2.31 -1.03 -13.97
N ALA A 3 3.09 -0.17 -13.32
CA ALA A 3 3.04 0.00 -11.86
C ALA A 3 1.67 0.46 -11.37
N VAL A 4 1.00 1.34 -12.12
CA VAL A 4 -0.35 1.84 -11.74
C VAL A 4 -1.37 0.69 -11.76
N GLU A 5 -1.32 -0.17 -12.76
CA GLU A 5 -2.21 -1.34 -12.86
C GLU A 5 -1.95 -2.34 -11.74
N ILE A 6 -0.67 -2.56 -11.39
CA ILE A 6 -0.29 -3.43 -10.28
C ILE A 6 -0.88 -2.90 -8.97
N LEU A 7 -0.75 -1.60 -8.72
CA LEU A 7 -1.33 -0.97 -7.53
C LEU A 7 -2.84 -1.07 -7.50
N ALA A 8 -3.52 -0.90 -8.63
CA ALA A 8 -4.98 -1.02 -8.69
C ALA A 8 -5.43 -2.41 -8.23
N ARG A 9 -4.72 -3.45 -8.65
CA ARG A 9 -5.02 -4.83 -8.25
C ARG A 9 -4.64 -5.10 -6.80
N PHE A 10 -3.53 -4.52 -6.34
CA PHE A 10 -3.08 -4.62 -4.96
C PHE A 10 -4.13 -4.01 -4.01
N PHE A 11 -4.62 -2.81 -4.31
CA PHE A 11 -5.65 -2.15 -3.52
C PHE A 11 -6.99 -2.90 -3.56
N GLN A 12 -7.33 -3.50 -4.71
CA GLN A 12 -8.53 -4.32 -4.81
C GLN A 12 -8.45 -5.52 -3.86
N ALA A 13 -7.30 -6.20 -3.83
CA ALA A 13 -7.08 -7.32 -2.91
C ALA A 13 -7.19 -6.87 -1.46
N GLU A 14 -6.66 -5.69 -1.12
CA GLU A 14 -6.76 -5.13 0.24
C GLU A 14 -8.21 -4.87 0.63
N ASN A 15 -8.97 -4.21 -0.24
CA ASN A 15 -10.40 -3.94 -0.01
C ASN A 15 -11.21 -5.23 0.13
N ASP A 16 -10.85 -6.27 -0.61
CA ASP A 16 -11.51 -7.58 -0.57
C ASP A 16 -11.00 -8.46 0.57
N ARG A 17 -9.97 -8.03 1.29
CA ARG A 17 -9.30 -8.82 2.35
C ARG A 17 -8.75 -10.14 1.79
N ASP A 18 -8.39 -10.16 0.51
CA ASP A 18 -7.78 -11.30 -0.17
C ASP A 18 -6.27 -11.25 0.02
N TRP A 19 -5.82 -11.70 1.18
CA TRP A 19 -4.41 -11.60 1.58
C TRP A 19 -3.49 -12.53 0.77
N GLU A 20 -4.02 -13.61 0.24
CA GLU A 20 -3.28 -14.49 -0.65
C GLU A 20 -2.91 -13.78 -1.96
N ALA A 21 -3.88 -13.11 -2.59
CA ALA A 21 -3.63 -12.31 -3.78
C ALA A 21 -2.74 -11.10 -3.46
N TYR A 22 -3.01 -10.43 -2.35
CA TYR A 22 -2.26 -9.26 -1.87
C TYR A 22 -0.76 -9.55 -1.78
N ARG A 23 -0.42 -10.71 -1.18
CA ARG A 23 0.96 -11.16 -1.01
C ARG A 23 1.73 -11.21 -2.34
N THR A 24 1.08 -11.60 -3.42
CA THR A 24 1.73 -11.82 -4.72
C THR A 24 2.31 -10.52 -5.32
N PHE A 25 1.87 -9.36 -4.86
CA PHE A 25 2.34 -8.07 -5.33
C PHE A 25 3.52 -7.52 -4.53
N LEU A 26 3.87 -8.15 -3.41
CA LEU A 26 4.91 -7.68 -2.51
C LEU A 26 6.24 -8.38 -2.74
N HIS A 27 7.32 -7.60 -2.81
CA HIS A 27 8.67 -8.15 -2.82
C HIS A 27 8.96 -8.78 -1.45
N LYS A 28 9.73 -9.88 -1.42
CA LYS A 28 10.08 -10.55 -0.16
C LYS A 28 10.77 -9.62 0.85
N ASP A 29 11.53 -8.63 0.35
CA ASP A 29 12.28 -7.67 1.15
C ASP A 29 11.58 -6.31 1.23
N VAL A 30 10.27 -6.26 1.05
CA VAL A 30 9.49 -5.02 1.09
C VAL A 30 9.69 -4.28 2.40
N VAL A 31 9.74 -2.95 2.34
CA VAL A 31 9.83 -2.09 3.52
C VAL A 31 8.67 -1.10 3.50
N TRP A 32 7.94 -1.05 4.59
CA TRP A 32 6.81 -0.14 4.77
C TRP A 32 7.17 0.86 5.86
N HIS A 33 7.28 2.14 5.47
CA HIS A 33 7.50 3.25 6.38
C HIS A 33 6.18 3.94 6.64
N LEU A 34 5.65 3.81 7.85
CA LEU A 34 4.41 4.44 8.25
C LEU A 34 4.75 5.72 9.03
N HIS A 35 4.33 6.87 8.49
CA HIS A 35 4.54 8.19 9.07
C HIS A 35 3.21 8.68 9.65
N GLY A 36 3.09 8.68 10.96
CA GLY A 36 1.92 9.11 11.71
C GLY A 36 2.35 9.85 12.97
N GLU A 37 1.59 9.73 14.05
CA GLU A 37 1.96 10.27 15.35
C GLU A 37 3.29 9.67 15.83
N GLU A 38 3.47 8.38 15.57
CA GLU A 38 4.73 7.68 15.77
C GLU A 38 5.15 7.07 14.44
N ASP A 39 6.42 7.25 14.09
CA ASP A 39 6.96 6.64 12.89
C ASP A 39 7.23 5.16 13.16
N ARG A 40 6.85 4.33 12.19
CA ARG A 40 7.03 2.88 12.28
C ARG A 40 7.60 2.35 10.97
N THR A 41 8.59 1.46 11.06
CA THR A 41 9.15 0.79 9.89
C THR A 41 8.92 -0.71 10.02
N ILE A 42 8.32 -1.29 9.00
CA ILE A 42 8.00 -2.72 8.92
C ILE A 42 8.83 -3.30 7.79
N ARG A 43 9.59 -4.35 8.07
CA ARG A 43 10.52 -4.96 7.11
C ARG A 43 10.17 -6.40 6.83
N GLY A 44 10.15 -6.74 5.54
CA GLY A 44 9.91 -8.08 5.05
C GLY A 44 8.45 -8.39 4.85
N VAL A 45 8.15 -9.29 3.90
CA VAL A 45 6.78 -9.60 3.49
C VAL A 45 5.97 -10.24 4.62
N GLU A 46 6.57 -11.07 5.46
CA GLU A 46 5.85 -11.72 6.55
C GLU A 46 5.38 -10.71 7.60
N GLU A 47 6.26 -9.80 8.00
CA GLU A 47 5.92 -8.74 8.94
C GLU A 47 4.91 -7.76 8.36
N TYR A 48 5.05 -7.45 7.06
CA TYR A 48 4.10 -6.59 6.33
C TYR A 48 2.70 -7.21 6.39
N LEU A 49 2.57 -8.49 6.05
CA LEU A 49 1.28 -9.19 6.05
C LEU A 49 0.67 -9.25 7.45
N ARG A 50 1.49 -9.49 8.47
CA ARG A 50 1.01 -9.50 9.85
C ARG A 50 0.44 -8.13 10.23
N ALA A 51 1.17 -7.05 9.94
CA ALA A 51 0.75 -5.70 10.27
C ALA A 51 -0.53 -5.29 9.54
N ILE A 52 -0.65 -5.60 8.24
CA ILE A 52 -1.84 -5.23 7.48
C ILE A 52 -3.07 -6.03 7.93
N ARG A 53 -2.91 -7.31 8.22
CA ARG A 53 -4.00 -8.14 8.72
C ARG A 53 -4.48 -7.67 10.09
N ASP A 54 -3.55 -7.29 10.97
CA ASP A 54 -3.90 -6.74 12.29
C ASP A 54 -4.67 -5.42 12.14
N ALA A 55 -4.28 -4.58 11.19
CA ALA A 55 -4.97 -3.30 10.93
C ALA A 55 -6.42 -3.51 10.49
N TYR A 56 -6.72 -4.64 9.86
CA TYR A 56 -8.06 -4.99 9.37
C TYR A 56 -8.73 -6.10 10.18
N ALA A 57 -8.27 -6.35 11.40
CA ALA A 57 -8.84 -7.41 12.25
C ALA A 57 -10.26 -7.11 12.71
N GLY A 58 -10.63 -5.83 12.79
CA GLY A 58 -11.99 -5.38 13.09
C GLY A 58 -12.73 -4.97 11.82
N PRO A 59 -13.93 -4.34 11.96
CA PRO A 59 -14.62 -3.77 10.80
C PRO A 59 -13.74 -2.69 10.18
N GLY A 60 -13.21 -2.97 8.99
CA GLY A 60 -12.31 -2.08 8.28
C GLY A 60 -13.03 -1.18 7.30
N ALA A 61 -12.52 0.02 7.12
CA ALA A 61 -12.98 0.92 6.09
C ALA A 61 -12.53 0.41 4.72
N ARG A 62 -13.31 0.68 3.69
CA ARG A 62 -12.88 0.52 2.30
C ARG A 62 -12.29 1.85 1.86
N PHE A 63 -11.41 1.80 0.87
CA PHE A 63 -10.78 3.01 0.35
C PHE A 63 -10.76 3.01 -1.17
N ARG A 64 -10.50 4.17 -1.74
CA ARG A 64 -10.34 4.34 -3.18
C ARG A 64 -9.17 5.26 -3.47
N VAL A 65 -8.64 5.16 -4.69
CA VAL A 65 -7.62 6.06 -5.18
C VAL A 65 -8.29 7.35 -5.63
N GLU A 66 -7.93 8.48 -5.03
CA GLU A 66 -8.39 9.80 -5.42
C GLU A 66 -7.51 10.39 -6.50
N GLU A 67 -6.18 10.20 -6.37
CA GLU A 67 -5.19 10.61 -7.36
C GLU A 67 -4.07 9.58 -7.45
N ALA A 68 -3.51 9.40 -8.65
CA ALA A 68 -2.34 8.56 -8.88
C ALA A 68 -1.43 9.22 -9.90
N HIS A 69 -0.12 9.24 -9.62
CA HIS A 69 0.88 9.84 -10.47
C HIS A 69 2.07 8.89 -10.61
N GLU A 70 2.37 8.48 -11.84
CA GLU A 70 3.51 7.64 -12.13
C GLU A 70 4.72 8.50 -12.46
N ALA A 71 5.87 8.21 -11.84
CA ALA A 71 7.11 8.91 -12.14
C ALA A 71 7.61 8.52 -13.54
N ALA A 72 8.39 9.41 -14.17
CA ALA A 72 8.92 9.19 -15.51
C ALA A 72 9.75 7.89 -15.63
N CYS A 73 10.38 7.45 -14.55
CA CYS A 73 11.14 6.20 -14.53
C CYS A 73 10.26 4.95 -14.58
N GLY A 74 8.93 5.08 -14.34
CA GLY A 74 7.99 3.96 -14.34
C GLY A 74 8.07 3.03 -13.13
N SER A 75 9.01 3.26 -12.20
CA SER A 75 9.21 2.42 -11.03
C SER A 75 8.71 3.04 -9.73
N ARG A 76 8.10 4.21 -9.79
CA ARG A 76 7.55 4.90 -8.63
C ARG A 76 6.16 5.42 -8.95
N VAL A 77 5.23 5.20 -8.04
CA VAL A 77 3.87 5.73 -8.14
C VAL A 77 3.53 6.42 -6.82
N VAL A 78 2.94 7.61 -6.94
CA VAL A 78 2.45 8.38 -5.78
C VAL A 78 0.93 8.35 -5.86
N VAL A 79 0.27 8.04 -4.75
CA VAL A 79 -1.19 7.98 -4.69
C VAL A 79 -1.72 8.77 -3.50
N LEU A 80 -2.90 9.34 -3.70
CA LEU A 80 -3.72 9.90 -2.64
C LEU A 80 -4.91 8.97 -2.48
N LEU A 81 -5.07 8.40 -1.29
CA LEU A 81 -6.17 7.49 -0.97
C LEU A 81 -7.15 8.18 -0.02
N VAL A 82 -8.41 7.82 -0.15
CA VAL A 82 -9.46 8.27 0.77
C VAL A 82 -10.31 7.07 1.16
N ASP A 83 -10.59 6.90 2.44
CA ASP A 83 -11.46 5.85 2.91
C ASP A 83 -12.93 6.33 2.97
N ASP A 84 -13.85 5.41 3.26
CA ASP A 84 -15.28 5.72 3.30
C ASP A 84 -15.70 6.56 4.52
N THR A 85 -14.76 6.86 5.43
CA THR A 85 -14.98 7.83 6.53
C THR A 85 -14.42 9.21 6.19
N GLY A 86 -13.79 9.38 5.03
CA GLY A 86 -13.18 10.63 4.59
C GLY A 86 -11.75 10.84 5.02
N LYS A 87 -11.14 9.87 5.70
CA LYS A 87 -9.72 9.94 6.07
C LYS A 87 -8.84 9.69 4.85
N ARG A 88 -7.77 10.44 4.74
CA ARG A 88 -6.85 10.39 3.62
C ARG A 88 -5.48 9.92 4.03
N SER A 89 -4.79 9.28 3.09
CA SER A 89 -3.37 8.99 3.19
C SER A 89 -2.70 9.32 1.86
N PHE A 90 -1.46 9.78 1.96
CA PHE A 90 -0.59 10.01 0.82
C PHE A 90 0.46 8.91 0.84
N GLU A 91 0.64 8.17 -0.27
CA GLU A 91 1.52 7.01 -0.29
C GLU A 91 2.44 7.05 -1.50
N VAL A 92 3.70 6.68 -1.26
CA VAL A 92 4.72 6.54 -2.32
C VAL A 92 5.13 5.08 -2.39
N PHE A 93 5.00 4.49 -3.57
CA PHE A 93 5.37 3.10 -3.83
C PHE A 93 6.53 3.04 -4.79
N ASP A 94 7.59 2.33 -4.40
CA ASP A 94 8.71 2.01 -5.27
C ASP A 94 8.65 0.53 -5.65
N PHE A 95 8.85 0.25 -6.94
CA PHE A 95 8.78 -1.10 -7.50
C PHE A 95 10.17 -1.61 -7.88
N GLU A 96 10.39 -2.90 -7.71
CA GLU A 96 11.57 -3.62 -8.15
C GLU A 96 11.11 -4.96 -8.72
N ASP A 97 11.53 -5.28 -9.93
CA ASP A 97 11.14 -6.53 -10.62
C ASP A 97 9.62 -6.73 -10.71
N GLY A 98 8.88 -5.64 -10.88
CA GLY A 98 7.42 -5.67 -10.95
C GLY A 98 6.71 -5.89 -9.63
N LEU A 99 7.42 -5.83 -8.51
CA LEU A 99 6.88 -6.02 -7.16
C LEU A 99 7.05 -4.75 -6.34
N ILE A 100 6.17 -4.56 -5.37
CA ILE A 100 6.27 -3.45 -4.43
C ILE A 100 7.46 -3.70 -3.51
N ARG A 101 8.48 -2.84 -3.61
CA ARG A 101 9.72 -2.96 -2.85
C ARG A 101 9.75 -2.06 -1.63
N ARG A 102 9.13 -0.87 -1.73
CA ARG A 102 9.09 0.11 -0.64
C ARG A 102 7.80 0.90 -0.71
N GLU A 103 7.27 1.17 0.46
CA GLU A 103 6.08 2.02 0.62
C GLU A 103 6.34 3.04 1.70
N HIS A 104 6.07 4.31 1.40
CA HIS A 104 5.96 5.37 2.40
C HIS A 104 4.51 5.77 2.49
N GLU A 105 3.95 5.70 3.68
CA GLU A 105 2.56 6.09 3.94
C GLU A 105 2.51 7.23 4.91
N PHE A 106 1.82 8.32 4.53
CA PHE A 106 1.63 9.50 5.36
C PHE A 106 0.14 9.62 5.68
N LEU A 107 -0.20 9.48 6.96
CA LEU A 107 -1.59 9.61 7.40
C LEU A 107 -1.93 11.09 7.50
N LEU A 108 -2.96 11.53 6.78
CA LEU A 108 -3.36 12.93 6.70
C LEU A 108 -4.58 13.27 7.56
N GLY A 109 -5.26 12.26 8.03
CA GLY A 109 -6.47 12.44 8.86
C GLY A 109 -7.76 12.58 8.12
#